data_c84fbdee1db1a78e7ca6d42dd043ff5d
#
_entry.id   c84fbdee1db1a78e7ca6d42dd043ff5d
#
_cell.length_a   1.000
_cell.length_b   1.000
_cell.length_c   1.000
_cell.angle_alpha   90.00
_cell.angle_beta   90.00
_cell.angle_gamma   90.00
#
_symmetry.space_group_name_H-M   'P 1'
#
loop_
_entity.id
_entity.type
_entity.pdbx_description
1 polymer ?
#
loop_
_entity_poly.entity_id
_entity_poly.type
_entity_poly.pdbx_seq_one_letter_code
_entity_poly.pdbx_strand_id
1 'polypeptide(L)'
;MRARQMTKRFLWTIALGAVAVLPVAAVAQTPSPPPSGSNVLLNGKQEVPTVTTDASGSGTITVLMDRSVSGAVTTTGIAATAAHIHLAASGQNGPVIVPLNKTGDNVWSVPPSIRLNDVQYEAYKLGNLYVNVHSAANPGGEIRGQIMP
;
A
#
# COMPACT_ATOMS: atom_id res chain seq x y z
N MET A 1 73.31 -45.43 -52.30
CA MET A 1 71.98 -45.84 -51.92
C MET A 1 71.30 -44.68 -51.22
N ARG A 2 70.27 -44.04 -51.81
CA ARG A 2 69.57 -42.88 -51.27
C ARG A 2 68.21 -43.35 -50.75
N ALA A 3 68.00 -43.23 -49.42
CA ALA A 3 66.76 -43.50 -48.81
C ALA A 3 65.77 -42.29 -48.98
N ARG A 4 64.63 -42.56 -49.59
CA ARG A 4 63.56 -41.58 -49.73
C ARG A 4 62.76 -41.50 -48.40
N GLN A 5 62.76 -40.36 -47.79
CA GLN A 5 61.86 -40.00 -46.71
C GLN A 5 60.43 -39.68 -47.27
N MET A 6 59.44 -40.48 -46.88
CA MET A 6 58.05 -40.26 -47.16
C MET A 6 57.43 -39.40 -46.03
N THR A 7 57.22 -38.13 -46.31
CA THR A 7 56.47 -37.21 -45.41
C THR A 7 54.97 -37.49 -45.50
N LYS A 8 54.34 -38.03 -44.46
CA LYS A 8 52.89 -38.16 -44.32
C LYS A 8 52.36 -36.82 -43.91
N ARG A 9 51.59 -36.15 -44.76
CA ARG A 9 50.81 -34.95 -44.45
C ARG A 9 49.50 -35.40 -43.75
N PHE A 10 49.37 -35.09 -42.47
CA PHE A 10 48.14 -35.23 -41.72
C PHE A 10 47.26 -33.99 -42.05
N LEU A 11 46.15 -34.16 -42.75
CA LEU A 11 45.13 -33.16 -42.91
C LEU A 11 44.24 -33.17 -41.66
N TRP A 12 44.32 -32.12 -40.86
CA TRP A 12 43.35 -31.85 -39.81
C TRP A 12 42.18 -31.08 -40.42
N THR A 13 41.04 -31.72 -40.50
CA THR A 13 39.75 -31.08 -40.81
C THR A 13 39.23 -30.44 -39.52
N ILE A 14 39.27 -29.10 -39.47
CA ILE A 14 38.60 -28.32 -38.40
C ILE A 14 37.13 -28.26 -38.76
N ALA A 15 36.29 -28.98 -38.01
CA ALA A 15 34.83 -28.83 -38.06
C ALA A 15 34.43 -27.57 -37.30
N LEU A 16 34.06 -26.50 -38.00
CA LEU A 16 33.42 -25.33 -37.41
C LEU A 16 32.00 -25.72 -36.98
N GLY A 17 31.80 -25.99 -35.67
CA GLY A 17 30.46 -26.10 -35.09
C GLY A 17 29.82 -24.73 -34.99
N ALA A 18 28.81 -24.47 -35.80
CA ALA A 18 27.96 -23.28 -35.64
C ALA A 18 27.09 -23.39 -34.41
N VAL A 19 27.41 -22.64 -33.36
CA VAL A 19 26.54 -22.49 -32.18
C VAL A 19 25.40 -21.55 -32.57
N ALA A 20 24.21 -22.11 -32.75
CA ALA A 20 22.99 -21.33 -32.96
C ALA A 20 22.60 -20.67 -31.62
N VAL A 21 22.83 -19.36 -31.51
CA VAL A 21 22.32 -18.55 -30.42
C VAL A 21 20.84 -18.26 -30.71
N LEU A 22 19.95 -18.93 -30.01
CA LEU A 22 18.51 -18.64 -30.07
C LEU A 22 18.24 -17.31 -29.34
N PRO A 23 17.46 -16.38 -29.94
CA PRO A 23 17.09 -15.15 -29.26
C PRO A 23 16.18 -15.48 -28.09
N VAL A 24 16.57 -15.12 -26.88
CA VAL A 24 15.69 -15.11 -25.71
C VAL A 24 14.66 -14.00 -25.93
N ALA A 25 13.42 -14.39 -26.19
CA ALA A 25 12.32 -13.44 -26.28
C ALA A 25 12.17 -12.74 -24.91
N ALA A 26 12.42 -11.44 -24.85
CA ALA A 26 12.12 -10.63 -23.69
C ALA A 26 10.60 -10.64 -23.47
N VAL A 27 10.15 -11.29 -22.41
CA VAL A 27 8.75 -11.23 -21.98
C VAL A 27 8.55 -9.79 -21.48
N ALA A 28 7.79 -8.99 -22.24
CA ALA A 28 7.38 -7.68 -21.79
C ALA A 28 6.51 -7.84 -20.54
N GLN A 29 7.02 -7.39 -19.40
CA GLN A 29 6.24 -7.36 -18.15
C GLN A 29 5.17 -6.28 -18.34
N THR A 30 3.91 -6.67 -18.30
CA THR A 30 2.81 -5.72 -18.20
C THR A 30 2.98 -4.96 -16.87
N PRO A 31 2.91 -3.61 -16.90
CA PRO A 31 3.00 -2.84 -15.66
C PRO A 31 1.88 -3.30 -14.72
N SER A 32 2.23 -3.59 -13.48
CA SER A 32 1.26 -3.91 -12.43
C SER A 32 0.27 -2.74 -12.30
N PRO A 33 -1.04 -2.99 -12.15
CA PRO A 33 -1.98 -1.91 -11.90
C PRO A 33 -1.56 -1.14 -10.65
N PRO A 34 -1.80 0.18 -10.60
CA PRO A 34 -1.49 0.96 -9.42
C PRO A 34 -2.22 0.36 -8.21
N PRO A 35 -1.61 0.39 -7.02
CA PRO A 35 -2.25 -0.14 -5.82
C PRO A 35 -3.57 0.59 -5.59
N SER A 36 -4.66 -0.17 -5.50
CA SER A 36 -5.97 0.37 -5.15
C SER A 36 -5.97 0.71 -3.66
N GLY A 37 -6.26 1.97 -3.34
CA GLY A 37 -6.46 2.38 -1.95
C GLY A 37 -7.81 1.91 -1.43
N SER A 38 -7.91 1.76 -0.11
CA SER A 38 -9.16 1.47 0.59
C SER A 38 -10.05 2.72 0.64
N ASN A 39 -11.25 2.64 0.10
CA ASN A 39 -12.25 3.67 0.26
C ASN A 39 -12.79 3.65 1.69
N VAL A 40 -12.70 4.78 2.38
CA VAL A 40 -13.17 4.94 3.76
C VAL A 40 -14.36 5.87 3.77
N LEU A 41 -15.48 5.40 4.32
CA LEU A 41 -16.69 6.20 4.55
C LEU A 41 -16.87 6.38 6.04
N LEU A 42 -16.87 7.65 6.50
CA LEU A 42 -16.97 8.01 7.91
C LEU A 42 -18.36 8.52 8.25
N ASN A 43 -18.93 8.05 9.36
CA ASN A 43 -20.18 8.52 9.92
C ASN A 43 -20.23 8.23 11.42
N GLY A 44 -21.19 8.87 12.13
CA GLY A 44 -21.35 8.71 13.57
C GLY A 44 -21.87 7.33 13.99
N LYS A 45 -22.53 6.59 13.11
CA LYS A 45 -23.05 5.25 13.42
C LYS A 45 -21.94 4.20 13.60
N GLN A 46 -20.76 4.45 13.04
CA GLN A 46 -19.61 3.57 13.19
C GLN A 46 -18.79 3.87 14.45
N GLU A 47 -19.05 4.99 15.14
CA GLU A 47 -18.39 5.31 16.42
C GLU A 47 -18.79 4.36 17.54
N VAL A 48 -17.92 4.29 18.56
CA VAL A 48 -18.14 3.47 19.76
C VAL A 48 -17.90 4.32 21.01
N PRO A 49 -18.98 4.67 21.74
CA PRO A 49 -20.39 4.49 21.41
C PRO A 49 -20.81 5.27 20.15
N THR A 50 -21.89 4.86 19.51
CA THR A 50 -22.44 5.57 18.35
C THR A 50 -22.79 7.03 18.65
N VAL A 51 -22.50 7.92 17.70
CA VAL A 51 -22.80 9.36 17.80
C VAL A 51 -23.93 9.71 16.83
N THR A 52 -24.94 10.40 17.34
CA THR A 52 -25.99 10.99 16.48
C THR A 52 -25.47 12.33 15.96
N THR A 53 -25.15 12.37 14.68
CA THR A 53 -24.63 13.55 13.98
C THR A 53 -24.98 13.47 12.51
N ASP A 54 -25.11 14.64 11.86
CA ASP A 54 -25.20 14.78 10.40
C ASP A 54 -23.81 14.88 9.74
N ALA A 55 -22.76 14.89 10.54
CA ALA A 55 -21.38 14.89 10.07
C ALA A 55 -21.07 13.60 9.29
N SER A 56 -20.28 13.74 8.26
CA SER A 56 -19.83 12.64 7.42
C SER A 56 -18.43 12.90 6.88
N GLY A 57 -17.82 11.86 6.33
CA GLY A 57 -16.54 12.00 5.64
C GLY A 57 -16.32 10.86 4.67
N SER A 58 -15.40 11.08 3.73
CA SER A 58 -14.95 10.05 2.79
C SER A 58 -13.53 10.32 2.35
N GLY A 59 -12.86 9.29 1.91
CA GLY A 59 -11.51 9.41 1.37
C GLY A 59 -10.91 8.06 1.01
N THR A 60 -9.63 8.08 0.70
CA THR A 60 -8.88 6.87 0.35
C THR A 60 -7.63 6.79 1.20
N ILE A 61 -7.44 5.66 1.87
CA ILE A 61 -6.22 5.31 2.58
C ILE A 61 -5.57 4.15 1.84
N THR A 62 -4.33 4.31 1.44
CA THR A 62 -3.56 3.28 0.74
C THR A 62 -2.47 2.75 1.65
N VAL A 63 -2.43 1.44 1.83
CA VAL A 63 -1.35 0.74 2.51
C VAL A 63 -0.68 -0.19 1.50
N LEU A 64 0.60 0.03 1.22
CA LEU A 64 1.35 -0.76 0.26
C LEU A 64 1.94 -2.03 0.91
N MET A 65 2.43 -2.96 0.09
CA MET A 65 3.10 -4.18 0.56
C MET A 65 4.39 -3.90 1.35
N ASP A 66 5.06 -2.76 1.08
CA ASP A 66 6.20 -2.28 1.85
C ASP A 66 5.78 -1.60 3.16
N ARG A 67 4.47 -1.65 3.50
CA ARG A 67 3.84 -1.08 4.69
C ARG A 67 3.77 0.45 4.74
N SER A 68 4.16 1.13 3.69
CA SER A 68 3.97 2.58 3.59
C SER A 68 2.48 2.92 3.53
N VAL A 69 2.11 4.02 4.19
CA VAL A 69 0.72 4.51 4.28
C VAL A 69 0.65 5.89 3.66
N SER A 70 -0.39 6.11 2.87
CA SER A 70 -0.68 7.42 2.27
C SER A 70 -2.19 7.60 2.11
N GLY A 71 -2.61 8.80 1.79
CA GLY A 71 -4.01 9.11 1.53
C GLY A 71 -4.55 10.24 2.39
N ALA A 72 -5.83 10.51 2.23
CA ALA A 72 -6.52 11.57 2.94
C ALA A 72 -8.02 11.26 3.05
N VAL A 73 -8.67 11.89 4.02
CA VAL A 73 -10.12 11.95 4.15
C VAL A 73 -10.59 13.40 4.14
N THR A 74 -11.74 13.61 3.54
CA THR A 74 -12.44 14.89 3.55
C THR A 74 -13.70 14.76 4.40
N THR A 75 -13.98 15.77 5.22
CA THR A 75 -15.12 15.79 6.16
C THR A 75 -16.14 16.85 5.77
N THR A 76 -17.40 16.65 6.15
CA THR A 76 -18.50 17.57 5.92
C THR A 76 -19.38 17.62 7.17
N GLY A 77 -19.89 18.81 7.51
CA GLY A 77 -20.82 18.98 8.64
C GLY A 77 -20.18 18.88 10.02
N ILE A 78 -18.84 18.98 10.12
CA ILE A 78 -18.09 18.87 11.37
C ILE A 78 -17.04 19.98 11.48
N ALA A 79 -16.96 20.60 12.64
CA ALA A 79 -15.83 21.45 13.01
C ALA A 79 -14.70 20.59 13.60
N ALA A 80 -14.01 19.86 12.72
CA ALA A 80 -13.03 18.86 13.11
C ALA A 80 -11.80 19.49 13.78
N THR A 81 -11.40 18.96 14.93
CA THR A 81 -10.26 19.40 15.73
C THR A 81 -9.05 18.48 15.60
N ALA A 82 -9.26 17.20 15.33
CA ALA A 82 -8.22 16.19 15.13
C ALA A 82 -8.76 15.01 14.30
N ALA A 83 -7.85 14.27 13.67
CA ALA A 83 -8.16 13.01 13.01
C ALA A 83 -6.99 12.02 13.16
N HIS A 84 -7.29 10.74 13.26
CA HIS A 84 -6.28 9.69 13.48
C HIS A 84 -6.64 8.41 12.75
N ILE A 85 -5.62 7.57 12.50
CA ILE A 85 -5.81 6.14 12.25
C ILE A 85 -5.57 5.39 13.56
N HIS A 86 -6.46 4.47 13.87
CA HIS A 86 -6.45 3.63 15.06
C HIS A 86 -6.37 2.15 14.70
N LEU A 87 -5.98 1.34 15.68
CA LEU A 87 -5.90 -0.12 15.57
C LEU A 87 -6.98 -0.77 16.44
N ALA A 88 -8.09 -1.18 15.84
CA ALA A 88 -9.10 -2.07 16.42
C ALA A 88 -10.04 -2.60 15.32
N ALA A 89 -10.69 -3.70 15.61
CA ALA A 89 -11.79 -4.22 14.83
C ALA A 89 -13.02 -3.29 14.83
N SER A 90 -13.91 -3.48 13.86
CA SER A 90 -15.19 -2.77 13.85
C SER A 90 -15.95 -2.99 15.16
N GLY A 91 -16.56 -1.92 15.70
CA GLY A 91 -17.27 -1.97 16.97
C GLY A 91 -16.40 -1.95 18.22
N GLN A 92 -15.09 -1.75 18.10
CA GLN A 92 -14.16 -1.66 19.22
C GLN A 92 -13.30 -0.39 19.14
N ASN A 93 -12.95 0.19 20.28
CA ASN A 93 -11.98 1.29 20.35
C ASN A 93 -10.58 0.75 20.57
N GLY A 94 -9.59 1.40 19.94
CA GLY A 94 -8.19 1.03 20.02
C GLY A 94 -7.25 2.23 20.05
N PRO A 95 -5.95 1.98 20.23
CA PRO A 95 -4.94 3.04 20.30
C PRO A 95 -4.77 3.77 18.97
N VAL A 96 -4.40 5.05 19.04
CA VAL A 96 -3.91 5.82 17.90
C VAL A 96 -2.61 5.21 17.41
N ILE A 97 -2.50 4.99 16.09
CA ILE A 97 -1.27 4.53 15.45
C ILE A 97 -0.69 5.54 14.45
N VAL A 98 -1.54 6.39 13.86
CA VAL A 98 -1.11 7.47 12.96
C VAL A 98 -1.96 8.72 13.19
N PRO A 99 -1.39 9.83 13.66
CA PRO A 99 -2.08 11.12 13.63
C PRO A 99 -2.14 11.65 12.19
N LEU A 100 -3.27 12.22 11.79
CA LEU A 100 -3.44 12.85 10.49
C LEU A 100 -3.17 14.37 10.59
N ASN A 101 -2.58 14.93 9.55
CA ASN A 101 -2.34 16.35 9.43
C ASN A 101 -3.52 17.05 8.76
N LYS A 102 -3.97 18.17 9.29
CA LYS A 102 -4.91 19.04 8.59
C LYS A 102 -4.20 19.76 7.44
N THR A 103 -4.58 19.41 6.21
CA THR A 103 -3.97 19.94 4.97
C THR A 103 -4.89 20.86 4.16
N GLY A 104 -6.12 21.02 4.62
CA GLY A 104 -7.14 21.93 4.07
C GLY A 104 -8.25 22.15 5.09
N ASP A 105 -9.23 22.96 4.78
CA ASP A 105 -10.31 23.32 5.74
C ASP A 105 -11.01 22.08 6.29
N ASN A 106 -11.27 21.10 5.44
CA ASN A 106 -11.95 19.85 5.81
C ASN A 106 -11.15 18.62 5.38
N VAL A 107 -9.85 18.76 5.11
CA VAL A 107 -8.99 17.68 4.59
C VAL A 107 -7.97 17.26 5.63
N TRP A 108 -7.90 15.96 5.90
CA TRP A 108 -6.99 15.33 6.83
C TRP A 108 -6.15 14.27 6.11
N SER A 109 -4.85 14.48 6.03
CA SER A 109 -3.93 13.65 5.25
C SER A 109 -2.98 12.87 6.13
N VAL A 110 -2.63 11.67 5.69
CA VAL A 110 -1.54 10.89 6.30
C VAL A 110 -0.24 11.68 6.13
N PRO A 111 0.56 11.88 7.21
CA PRO A 111 1.87 12.51 7.09
C PRO A 111 2.79 11.71 6.13
N PRO A 112 3.76 12.37 5.48
CA PRO A 112 4.70 11.67 4.61
C PRO A 112 5.56 10.66 5.40
N SER A 113 6.02 9.62 4.72
CA SER A 113 6.96 8.62 5.25
C SER A 113 6.41 7.73 6.39
N ILE A 114 5.10 7.69 6.61
CA ILE A 114 4.48 6.76 7.56
C ILE A 114 4.62 5.32 7.05
N ARG A 115 5.03 4.43 7.96
CA ARG A 115 5.05 2.98 7.76
C ARG A 115 4.43 2.27 8.94
N LEU A 116 3.60 1.27 8.67
CA LEU A 116 3.09 0.37 9.69
C LEU A 116 4.19 -0.61 10.15
N ASN A 117 4.19 -0.95 11.42
CA ASN A 117 4.96 -2.11 11.89
C ASN A 117 4.26 -3.43 11.51
N ASP A 118 4.90 -4.57 11.79
CA ASP A 118 4.38 -5.89 11.41
C ASP A 118 2.98 -6.15 11.99
N VAL A 119 2.77 -5.84 13.26
CA VAL A 119 1.49 -6.04 13.96
C VAL A 119 0.38 -5.17 13.35
N GLN A 120 0.68 -3.91 13.06
CA GLN A 120 -0.26 -2.97 12.45
C GLN A 120 -0.62 -3.38 11.02
N TYR A 121 0.35 -3.88 10.24
CA TYR A 121 0.12 -4.34 8.89
C TYR A 121 -0.73 -5.62 8.85
N GLU A 122 -0.48 -6.58 9.76
CA GLU A 122 -1.36 -7.75 9.91
C GLU A 122 -2.79 -7.32 10.31
N ALA A 123 -2.93 -6.36 11.22
CA ALA A 123 -4.22 -5.81 11.59
C ALA A 123 -4.92 -5.14 10.38
N TYR A 124 -4.19 -4.40 9.53
CA TYR A 124 -4.74 -3.83 8.28
C TYR A 124 -5.31 -4.93 7.38
N LYS A 125 -4.56 -6.01 7.14
CA LYS A 125 -5.01 -7.12 6.28
C LYS A 125 -6.30 -7.81 6.78
N LEU A 126 -6.57 -7.69 8.08
CA LEU A 126 -7.79 -8.19 8.73
C LEU A 126 -8.92 -7.14 8.78
N GLY A 127 -8.71 -5.95 8.21
CA GLY A 127 -9.68 -4.84 8.29
C GLY A 127 -9.78 -4.23 9.70
N ASN A 128 -8.76 -4.37 10.55
CA ASN A 128 -8.74 -3.91 11.94
C ASN A 128 -8.01 -2.56 12.10
N LEU A 129 -8.10 -1.69 11.10
CA LEU A 129 -7.72 -0.29 11.22
C LEU A 129 -8.94 0.59 10.92
N TYR A 130 -9.03 1.77 11.54
CA TYR A 130 -10.08 2.73 11.25
C TYR A 130 -9.58 4.17 11.31
N VAL A 131 -10.20 5.05 10.52
CA VAL A 131 -10.07 6.49 10.66
C VAL A 131 -11.13 6.99 11.62
N ASN A 132 -10.76 7.92 12.49
CA ASN A 132 -11.65 8.58 13.43
C ASN A 132 -11.37 10.09 13.39
N VAL A 133 -12.44 10.90 13.38
CA VAL A 133 -12.36 12.36 13.35
C VAL A 133 -13.12 12.93 14.55
N HIS A 134 -12.46 13.83 15.25
CA HIS A 134 -12.92 14.41 16.50
C HIS A 134 -13.39 15.85 16.32
N SER A 135 -14.30 16.28 17.18
CA SER A 135 -14.70 17.67 17.32
C SER A 135 -14.67 18.10 18.79
N ALA A 136 -14.87 19.39 19.04
CA ALA A 136 -14.99 19.89 20.41
C ALA A 136 -16.22 19.31 21.13
N ALA A 137 -17.31 19.03 20.40
CA ALA A 137 -18.53 18.41 20.94
C ALA A 137 -18.34 16.92 21.23
N ASN A 138 -17.51 16.24 20.43
CA ASN A 138 -17.24 14.81 20.54
C ASN A 138 -15.72 14.56 20.58
N PRO A 139 -15.05 14.85 21.71
CA PRO A 139 -13.59 14.72 21.81
C PRO A 139 -13.10 13.27 21.76
N GLY A 140 -13.97 12.29 21.99
CA GLY A 140 -13.68 10.85 21.84
C GLY A 140 -13.78 10.36 20.40
N GLY A 141 -14.39 11.15 19.50
CA GLY A 141 -14.66 10.85 18.10
C GLY A 141 -16.08 11.18 17.72
N GLU A 142 -16.30 11.81 16.58
CA GLU A 142 -17.63 12.17 16.06
C GLU A 142 -18.02 11.32 14.86
N ILE A 143 -17.09 11.06 13.97
CA ILE A 143 -17.29 10.18 12.81
C ILE A 143 -16.12 9.22 12.64
N ARG A 144 -16.44 8.00 12.30
CA ARG A 144 -15.49 6.89 12.12
C ARG A 144 -15.76 6.12 10.84
N GLY A 145 -14.71 5.58 10.23
CA GLY A 145 -14.79 4.68 9.08
C GLY A 145 -13.71 3.60 9.14
N GLN A 146 -14.13 2.33 8.99
CA GLN A 146 -13.18 1.20 8.94
C GLN A 146 -12.39 1.23 7.64
N ILE A 147 -11.09 0.93 7.69
CA ILE A 147 -10.21 0.78 6.53
C ILE A 147 -10.22 -0.70 6.14
N MET A 148 -10.80 -1.01 4.99
CA MET A 148 -10.88 -2.37 4.47
C MET A 148 -9.82 -2.55 3.38
N PRO A 149 -8.98 -3.62 3.41
CA PRO A 149 -7.92 -3.88 2.43
C PRO A 149 -8.46 -4.21 1.03
#